data_5eb5df5067365a6ee261b940be617a88
#
_entry.id   5eb5df5067365a6ee261b940be617a88
#
_cell.length_a   1.000
_cell.length_b   1.000
_cell.length_c   1.000
_cell.angle_alpha   90.00
_cell.angle_beta   90.00
_cell.angle_gamma   90.00
#
_symmetry.space_group_name_H-M   'P 1'
#
loop_
_entity.id
_entity.type
_entity.pdbx_description
1 polymer ?
#
loop_
_entity_poly.entity_id
_entity_poly.type
_entity_poly.pdbx_seq_one_letter_code
_entity_poly.pdbx_strand_id
1 'polypeptide(L)'
;MRTVVGVARWIGSRVGRAAFRRAQPEPAAQVRPLAAGRRPLLSDRVGEQRRGGVRLDQVDGTTCGSAVLIALAAWADPTEMQHLDGEETAAASGSGVAAGAQAGVAIGFGARYDARQKLVHRQSTRFWPQALGTTPWGMVGWLRRYAPGAGPYEVRLVDDMSATDVDDALAQVEAALAAGRPVPLLVGPLVPRHYVLALGVLDGGRWRVYEPTSGQVRALDLRLVRERRLAPVLGFDRLHAVLLPS
;
A
#
# COMPACT_ATOMS: atom_id res chain seq x y z
N MET A 1 -6.26 25.30 -8.16
CA MET A 1 -6.96 25.20 -6.86
C MET A 1 -6.27 24.14 -6.02
N ARG A 2 -5.91 24.44 -4.75
CA ARG A 2 -5.24 23.47 -3.86
C ARG A 2 -6.21 22.37 -3.43
N THR A 3 -5.68 21.17 -3.22
CA THR A 3 -6.41 20.09 -2.57
C THR A 3 -6.66 20.42 -1.09
N VAL A 4 -7.62 19.73 -0.46
CA VAL A 4 -7.88 19.87 0.99
C VAL A 4 -6.61 19.53 1.79
N VAL A 5 -5.88 18.51 1.37
CA VAL A 5 -4.62 18.08 2.00
C VAL A 5 -3.51 19.11 1.76
N GLY A 6 -3.42 19.68 0.55
CA GLY A 6 -2.48 20.74 0.22
C GLY A 6 -2.69 22.00 1.04
N VAL A 7 -3.94 22.37 1.35
CA VAL A 7 -4.26 23.47 2.26
C VAL A 7 -3.79 23.16 3.68
N ALA A 8 -4.07 21.97 4.19
CA ALA A 8 -3.62 21.54 5.52
C ALA A 8 -2.08 21.56 5.63
N ARG A 9 -1.38 21.07 4.61
CA ARG A 9 0.09 21.09 4.53
C ARG A 9 0.62 22.52 4.50
N TRP A 10 0.03 23.39 3.69
CA TRP A 10 0.43 24.79 3.58
C TRP A 10 0.25 25.57 4.90
N ILE A 11 -0.88 25.37 5.60
CA ILE A 11 -1.11 25.95 6.93
C ILE A 11 -0.05 25.43 7.90
N GLY A 12 0.17 24.11 7.97
CA GLY A 12 1.14 23.46 8.83
C GLY A 12 2.57 23.98 8.61
N SER A 13 2.98 24.22 7.35
CA SER A 13 4.30 24.76 7.03
C SER A 13 4.51 26.21 7.47
N ARG A 14 3.43 27.00 7.59
CA ARG A 14 3.50 28.40 8.08
C ARG A 14 3.50 28.48 9.60
N VAL A 15 2.77 27.59 10.27
CA VAL A 15 2.68 27.55 11.73
C VAL A 15 3.88 26.80 12.34
N GLY A 16 4.43 25.82 11.64
CA GLY A 16 5.43 24.86 12.14
C GLY A 16 6.90 25.27 12.01
N ARG A 17 7.25 26.51 11.63
CA ARG A 17 8.68 26.91 11.57
C ARG A 17 9.37 27.00 12.94
N ALA A 18 8.67 26.79 14.05
CA ALA A 18 9.22 26.91 15.38
C ALA A 18 9.56 25.59 16.10
N ALA A 19 9.22 24.42 15.60
CA ALA A 19 9.26 23.20 16.44
C ALA A 19 9.69 21.87 15.79
N PHE A 20 10.30 21.83 14.59
CA PHE A 20 10.84 20.58 14.08
C PHE A 20 12.35 20.64 13.88
N ARG A 21 13.10 20.36 14.96
CA ARG A 21 14.44 19.82 14.82
C ARG A 21 14.29 18.46 14.13
N ARG A 22 14.83 18.38 12.92
CA ARG A 22 15.03 17.13 12.18
C ARG A 22 15.81 16.17 13.08
N ALA A 23 15.16 15.15 13.62
CA ALA A 23 15.87 13.97 14.05
C ALA A 23 16.51 13.41 12.76
N GLN A 24 17.82 13.25 12.77
CA GLN A 24 18.50 12.52 11.69
C GLN A 24 17.87 11.12 11.66
N PRO A 25 17.44 10.63 10.50
CA PRO A 25 16.98 9.27 10.41
C PRO A 25 18.16 8.36 10.79
N GLU A 26 17.96 7.55 11.82
CA GLU A 26 18.87 6.41 12.03
C GLU A 26 18.88 5.58 10.75
N PRO A 27 20.04 5.02 10.34
CA PRO A 27 20.11 4.19 9.14
C PRO A 27 19.09 3.06 9.32
N ALA A 28 18.07 3.07 8.46
CA ALA A 28 17.02 2.05 8.45
C ALA A 28 17.68 0.68 8.48
N ALA A 29 17.34 -0.14 9.47
CA ALA A 29 17.78 -1.51 9.54
C ALA A 29 17.53 -2.13 8.16
N GLN A 30 18.59 -2.68 7.54
CA GLN A 30 18.49 -3.29 6.21
C GLN A 30 17.41 -4.37 6.27
N VAL A 31 16.23 -4.05 5.78
CA VAL A 31 15.19 -5.05 5.55
C VAL A 31 15.75 -5.95 4.45
N ARG A 32 16.15 -7.17 4.83
CA ARG A 32 16.65 -8.15 3.87
C ARG A 32 15.58 -8.35 2.79
N PRO A 33 15.96 -8.32 1.50
CA PRO A 33 15.09 -8.77 0.44
C PRO A 33 14.56 -10.16 0.82
N LEU A 34 13.27 -10.40 0.62
CA LEU A 34 12.66 -11.70 0.88
C LEU A 34 13.53 -12.80 0.28
N ALA A 35 13.99 -13.72 1.14
CA ALA A 35 14.88 -14.81 0.76
C ALA A 35 14.34 -15.55 -0.46
N ALA A 36 15.21 -15.82 -1.42
CA ALA A 36 14.96 -16.58 -2.63
C ALA A 36 14.08 -17.83 -2.34
N GLY A 37 12.92 -17.92 -3.03
CA GLY A 37 12.07 -19.11 -3.03
C GLY A 37 10.58 -18.88 -2.81
N ARG A 38 10.13 -17.76 -2.27
CA ARG A 38 8.70 -17.48 -2.08
C ARG A 38 8.20 -16.45 -3.08
N ARG A 39 7.15 -16.80 -3.79
CA ARG A 39 6.51 -15.88 -4.74
C ARG A 39 5.78 -14.78 -3.96
N PRO A 40 6.13 -13.50 -4.10
CA PRO A 40 5.39 -12.40 -3.50
C PRO A 40 3.95 -12.37 -4.03
N LEU A 41 3.05 -11.66 -3.34
CA LEU A 41 1.66 -11.50 -3.79
C LEU A 41 1.62 -10.83 -5.17
N LEU A 42 2.36 -9.73 -5.34
CA LEU A 42 2.48 -9.00 -6.59
C LEU A 42 3.75 -9.41 -7.34
N SER A 43 3.65 -9.56 -8.65
CA SER A 43 4.81 -9.80 -9.51
C SER A 43 5.55 -8.50 -9.85
N ASP A 44 6.81 -8.64 -10.27
CA ASP A 44 7.62 -7.51 -10.75
C ASP A 44 7.25 -7.02 -12.17
N ARG A 45 6.24 -7.60 -12.79
CA ARG A 45 5.85 -7.28 -14.16
C ARG A 45 4.75 -6.24 -14.20
N VAL A 46 4.84 -5.31 -15.14
CA VAL A 46 3.74 -4.43 -15.52
C VAL A 46 2.64 -5.27 -16.18
N GLY A 47 1.39 -4.98 -15.84
CA GLY A 47 0.21 -5.70 -16.33
C GLY A 47 -0.65 -6.26 -15.19
N GLU A 48 -1.61 -7.10 -15.57
CA GLU A 48 -2.56 -7.68 -14.63
C GLU A 48 -1.86 -8.61 -13.63
N GLN A 49 -2.23 -8.46 -12.37
CA GLN A 49 -1.72 -9.27 -11.27
C GLN A 49 -2.72 -10.37 -10.93
N ARG A 50 -2.26 -11.62 -10.99
CA ARG A 50 -3.07 -12.81 -10.70
C ARG A 50 -2.35 -13.76 -9.77
N ARG A 51 -3.11 -14.45 -8.92
CA ARG A 51 -2.65 -15.57 -8.13
C ARG A 51 -3.72 -16.65 -8.08
N GLY A 52 -3.34 -17.90 -8.38
CA GLY A 52 -4.31 -19.01 -8.45
C GLY A 52 -5.47 -18.76 -9.41
N GLY A 53 -5.24 -18.05 -10.53
CA GLY A 53 -6.28 -17.66 -11.49
C GLY A 53 -7.12 -16.45 -11.09
N VAL A 54 -7.03 -15.99 -9.83
CA VAL A 54 -7.78 -14.86 -9.30
C VAL A 54 -7.03 -13.56 -9.55
N ARG A 55 -7.72 -12.51 -10.01
CA ARG A 55 -7.19 -11.16 -10.14
C ARG A 55 -7.02 -10.55 -8.76
N LEU A 56 -5.91 -9.84 -8.56
CA LEU A 56 -5.58 -9.19 -7.29
C LEU A 56 -6.12 -7.75 -7.30
N ASP A 57 -7.44 -7.61 -7.27
CA ASP A 57 -8.13 -6.33 -7.22
C ASP A 57 -8.81 -6.08 -5.86
N GLN A 58 -9.25 -4.87 -5.65
CA GLN A 58 -10.04 -4.51 -4.47
C GLN A 58 -11.44 -5.13 -4.56
N VAL A 59 -11.97 -5.62 -3.43
CA VAL A 59 -13.26 -6.32 -3.39
C VAL A 59 -14.46 -5.39 -3.54
N ASP A 60 -14.30 -4.10 -3.18
CA ASP A 60 -15.33 -3.07 -3.32
C ASP A 60 -14.71 -1.66 -3.39
N GLY A 61 -15.57 -0.63 -3.57
CA GLY A 61 -15.15 0.77 -3.75
C GLY A 61 -14.46 1.41 -2.55
N THR A 62 -14.33 0.73 -1.40
CA THR A 62 -13.75 1.26 -0.16
C THR A 62 -12.49 0.53 0.30
N THR A 63 -12.15 -0.61 -0.33
CA THR A 63 -11.09 -1.52 0.10
C THR A 63 -9.73 -1.35 -0.60
N CYS A 64 -9.53 -0.28 -1.41
CA CYS A 64 -8.25 0.01 -2.05
C CYS A 64 -7.08 0.06 -1.04
N GLY A 65 -7.28 0.75 0.10
CA GLY A 65 -6.29 0.80 1.17
C GLY A 65 -5.99 -0.59 1.77
N SER A 66 -7.01 -1.44 1.89
CA SER A 66 -6.84 -2.81 2.39
C SER A 66 -6.04 -3.69 1.43
N ALA A 67 -6.30 -3.60 0.12
CA ALA A 67 -5.52 -4.32 -0.88
C ALA A 67 -4.05 -3.89 -0.87
N VAL A 68 -3.78 -2.58 -0.72
CA VAL A 68 -2.42 -2.04 -0.57
C VAL A 68 -1.76 -2.53 0.71
N LEU A 69 -2.47 -2.54 1.85
CA LEU A 69 -1.94 -3.03 3.13
C LEU A 69 -1.61 -4.52 3.09
N ILE A 70 -2.46 -5.35 2.47
CA ILE A 70 -2.20 -6.79 2.28
C ILE A 70 -0.96 -7.00 1.40
N ALA A 71 -0.86 -6.26 0.29
CA ALA A 71 0.30 -6.37 -0.60
C ALA A 71 1.61 -6.01 0.12
N LEU A 72 1.57 -4.98 0.98
CA LEU A 72 2.71 -4.55 1.77
C LEU A 72 3.05 -5.55 2.90
N ALA A 73 2.03 -6.11 3.58
CA ALA A 73 2.23 -7.16 4.58
C ALA A 73 2.82 -8.42 3.96
N ALA A 74 2.29 -8.86 2.82
CA ALA A 74 2.78 -10.03 2.09
C ALA A 74 4.20 -9.82 1.51
N TRP A 75 4.57 -8.57 1.22
CA TRP A 75 5.95 -8.23 0.86
C TRP A 75 6.89 -8.37 2.06
N ALA A 76 6.44 -7.96 3.25
CA ALA A 76 7.26 -7.91 4.45
C ALA A 76 7.32 -9.24 5.21
N ASP A 77 6.25 -10.04 5.19
CA ASP A 77 6.09 -11.25 5.99
C ASP A 77 5.56 -12.42 5.14
N PRO A 78 6.36 -13.50 5.01
CA PRO A 78 5.92 -14.72 4.33
C PRO A 78 4.68 -15.38 4.93
N THR A 79 4.39 -15.17 6.22
CA THR A 79 3.22 -15.78 6.88
C THR A 79 1.91 -15.24 6.34
N GLU A 80 1.88 -13.97 5.91
CA GLU A 80 0.71 -13.39 5.23
C GLU A 80 0.39 -14.17 3.93
N MET A 81 1.41 -14.59 3.20
CA MET A 81 1.23 -15.41 1.99
C MET A 81 0.73 -16.82 2.31
N GLN A 82 1.25 -17.46 3.37
CA GLN A 82 0.77 -18.77 3.82
C GLN A 82 -0.72 -18.72 4.19
N HIS A 83 -1.12 -17.66 4.87
CA HIS A 83 -2.52 -17.39 5.23
C HIS A 83 -3.42 -17.26 3.99
N LEU A 84 -2.97 -16.48 3.00
CA LEU A 84 -3.70 -16.29 1.73
C LEU A 84 -3.74 -17.56 0.88
N ASP A 85 -2.68 -18.37 0.88
CA ASP A 85 -2.61 -19.64 0.15
C ASP A 85 -3.34 -20.79 0.87
N GLY A 86 -3.64 -20.63 2.18
CA GLY A 86 -4.32 -21.66 2.98
C GLY A 86 -3.42 -22.78 3.45
N GLU A 87 -2.11 -22.57 3.49
CA GLU A 87 -1.14 -23.60 3.90
C GLU A 87 -1.21 -23.92 5.41
N GLU A 88 -1.68 -22.98 6.24
CA GLU A 88 -1.85 -23.20 7.69
C GLU A 88 -2.90 -24.27 8.03
N THR A 89 -3.95 -24.38 7.21
CA THR A 89 -4.99 -25.42 7.40
C THR A 89 -4.49 -26.82 7.08
N ALA A 90 -3.50 -26.98 6.22
CA ALA A 90 -2.91 -28.26 5.87
C ALA A 90 -1.98 -28.80 6.97
N ALA A 91 -1.23 -27.92 7.66
CA ALA A 91 -0.33 -28.30 8.74
C ALA A 91 -1.06 -28.70 10.04
N ALA A 92 -2.21 -28.08 10.33
CA ALA A 92 -3.05 -28.39 11.49
C ALA A 92 -3.84 -29.70 11.34
N SER A 93 -4.03 -30.20 10.12
CA SER A 93 -4.77 -31.45 9.82
C SER A 93 -3.88 -32.69 9.85
N GLY A 94 -2.60 -32.56 10.13
CA GLY A 94 -1.59 -33.64 10.08
C GLY A 94 -1.46 -34.53 11.32
N SER A 95 -2.22 -34.34 12.41
CA SER A 95 -2.23 -35.26 13.57
C SER A 95 -3.53 -36.05 13.60
N GLY A 96 -3.40 -37.34 13.19
CA GLY A 96 -4.48 -38.27 12.97
C GLY A 96 -5.51 -38.37 14.09
N VAL A 97 -6.77 -38.25 13.68
CA VAL A 97 -7.88 -39.10 14.14
C VAL A 97 -8.86 -39.20 12.97
N ALA A 98 -9.01 -40.38 12.44
CA ALA A 98 -10.08 -40.72 11.53
C ALA A 98 -11.41 -40.69 12.27
N ALA A 99 -12.30 -39.77 11.93
CA ALA A 99 -13.75 -39.91 12.14
C ALA A 99 -14.50 -38.85 11.34
N GLY A 100 -15.26 -39.23 10.34
CA GLY A 100 -16.45 -38.53 9.88
C GLY A 100 -16.25 -37.10 9.34
N ALA A 101 -15.35 -36.88 8.39
CA ALA A 101 -15.17 -35.60 7.74
C ALA A 101 -16.34 -35.34 6.79
N GLN A 102 -17.26 -34.47 7.19
CA GLN A 102 -17.93 -33.62 6.21
C GLN A 102 -16.82 -32.86 5.47
N ALA A 103 -16.67 -33.13 4.17
CA ALA A 103 -15.72 -32.46 3.31
C ALA A 103 -16.08 -30.95 3.27
N GLY A 104 -15.48 -30.17 4.16
CA GLY A 104 -15.54 -28.73 4.10
C GLY A 104 -14.97 -28.31 2.75
N VAL A 105 -15.76 -27.64 1.93
CA VAL A 105 -15.29 -27.07 0.65
C VAL A 105 -14.06 -26.23 0.95
N ALA A 106 -12.91 -26.65 0.42
CA ALA A 106 -11.66 -25.90 0.61
C ALA A 106 -11.87 -24.49 0.05
N ILE A 107 -11.83 -23.50 0.93
CA ILE A 107 -12.01 -22.08 0.55
C ILE A 107 -10.85 -21.71 -0.39
N GLY A 108 -11.19 -21.36 -1.63
CA GLY A 108 -10.20 -20.97 -2.64
C GLY A 108 -9.47 -19.67 -2.27
N PHE A 109 -8.31 -19.42 -2.88
CA PHE A 109 -7.50 -18.22 -2.68
C PHE A 109 -8.34 -16.93 -2.78
N GLY A 110 -9.21 -16.77 -3.78
CA GLY A 110 -10.03 -15.56 -3.98
C GLY A 110 -10.89 -15.25 -2.77
N ALA A 111 -11.60 -16.24 -2.24
CA ALA A 111 -12.47 -16.04 -1.09
C ALA A 111 -11.66 -15.68 0.18
N ARG A 112 -10.45 -16.24 0.36
CA ARG A 112 -9.55 -15.83 1.46
C ARG A 112 -9.04 -14.41 1.29
N TYR A 113 -8.65 -14.04 0.07
CA TYR A 113 -8.19 -12.70 -0.25
C TYR A 113 -9.27 -11.63 -0.02
N ASP A 114 -10.51 -11.90 -0.45
CA ASP A 114 -11.67 -11.03 -0.22
C ASP A 114 -12.00 -10.89 1.28
N ALA A 115 -12.03 -12.01 2.00
CA ALA A 115 -12.25 -12.02 3.44
C ALA A 115 -11.15 -11.24 4.18
N ARG A 116 -9.89 -11.39 3.75
CA ARG A 116 -8.76 -10.66 4.30
C ARG A 116 -8.88 -9.17 4.06
N GLN A 117 -9.25 -8.72 2.85
CA GLN A 117 -9.49 -7.30 2.56
C GLN A 117 -10.56 -6.70 3.48
N LYS A 118 -11.69 -7.38 3.65
CA LYS A 118 -12.76 -6.94 4.56
C LYS A 118 -12.31 -6.87 6.01
N LEU A 119 -11.50 -7.83 6.47
CA LEU A 119 -10.93 -7.82 7.82
C LEU A 119 -9.98 -6.63 8.01
N VAL A 120 -9.03 -6.43 7.08
CA VAL A 120 -8.07 -5.32 7.11
C VAL A 120 -8.80 -3.98 7.06
N HIS A 121 -9.86 -3.87 6.24
CA HIS A 121 -10.68 -2.66 6.19
C HIS A 121 -11.29 -2.32 7.54
N ARG A 122 -11.95 -3.28 8.22
CA ARG A 122 -12.50 -3.07 9.56
C ARG A 122 -11.43 -2.70 10.60
N GLN A 123 -10.25 -3.28 10.51
CA GLN A 123 -9.15 -3.01 11.44
C GLN A 123 -8.52 -1.63 11.23
N SER A 124 -8.37 -1.19 9.98
CA SER A 124 -7.74 0.09 9.62
C SER A 124 -8.70 1.29 9.70
N THR A 125 -10.02 1.03 9.75
CA THR A 125 -11.07 2.07 9.87
C THR A 125 -11.73 2.11 11.25
N ARG A 126 -11.14 1.47 12.27
CA ARG A 126 -11.76 1.28 13.61
C ARG A 126 -12.34 2.56 14.22
N PHE A 127 -11.75 3.72 13.95
CA PHE A 127 -12.15 5.02 14.51
C PHE A 127 -12.63 6.01 13.43
N TRP A 128 -13.01 5.48 12.24
CA TRP A 128 -13.37 6.29 11.10
C TRP A 128 -14.53 5.64 10.34
N PRO A 129 -15.47 6.41 9.75
CA PRO A 129 -16.56 5.82 8.97
C PRO A 129 -16.04 4.96 7.82
N GLN A 130 -16.38 3.67 7.82
CA GLN A 130 -15.89 2.70 6.85
C GLN A 130 -16.22 3.09 5.39
N ALA A 131 -17.38 3.71 5.17
CA ALA A 131 -17.81 4.19 3.87
C ALA A 131 -16.88 5.26 3.23
N LEU A 132 -16.02 5.89 4.04
CA LEU A 132 -15.03 6.87 3.59
C LEU A 132 -13.66 6.26 3.30
N GLY A 133 -13.53 4.94 3.40
CA GLY A 133 -12.25 4.23 3.22
C GLY A 133 -11.30 4.41 4.40
N THR A 134 -10.05 4.04 4.23
CA THR A 134 -9.02 4.09 5.28
C THR A 134 -8.29 5.43 5.26
N THR A 135 -8.07 6.04 6.43
CA THR A 135 -7.24 7.25 6.54
C THR A 135 -5.74 6.89 6.45
N PRO A 136 -4.84 7.82 6.06
CA PRO A 136 -3.39 7.57 6.07
C PRO A 136 -2.87 7.13 7.44
N TRP A 137 -3.35 7.73 8.51
CA TRP A 137 -3.00 7.36 9.89
C TRP A 137 -3.56 5.99 10.28
N GLY A 138 -4.74 5.62 9.77
CA GLY A 138 -5.32 4.28 9.92
C GLY A 138 -4.45 3.21 9.26
N MET A 139 -3.90 3.50 8.06
CA MET A 139 -2.96 2.60 7.40
C MET A 139 -1.66 2.43 8.19
N VAL A 140 -1.04 3.53 8.62
CA VAL A 140 0.18 3.49 9.45
C VAL A 140 -0.06 2.76 10.77
N GLY A 141 -1.18 3.04 11.43
CA GLY A 141 -1.58 2.35 12.66
C GLY A 141 -1.78 0.84 12.47
N TRP A 142 -2.36 0.45 11.33
CA TRP A 142 -2.54 -0.95 10.97
C TRP A 142 -1.20 -1.65 10.71
N LEU A 143 -0.31 -1.05 9.91
CA LEU A 143 1.02 -1.59 9.64
C LEU A 143 1.79 -1.85 10.93
N ARG A 144 1.84 -0.85 11.81
CA ARG A 144 2.53 -0.97 13.10
C ARG A 144 1.99 -2.11 13.97
N ARG A 145 0.68 -2.37 13.92
CA ARG A 145 0.04 -3.36 14.77
C ARG A 145 0.03 -4.77 14.18
N TYR A 146 -0.20 -4.89 12.87
CA TYR A 146 -0.51 -6.17 12.23
C TYR A 146 0.53 -6.62 11.20
N ALA A 147 1.43 -5.73 10.80
CA ALA A 147 2.51 -6.04 9.86
C ALA A 147 3.83 -5.37 10.31
N PRO A 148 4.30 -5.63 11.56
CA PRO A 148 5.50 -4.99 12.09
C PRO A 148 6.75 -5.30 11.26
N GLY A 149 6.80 -6.43 10.55
CA GLY A 149 7.86 -6.78 9.62
C GLY A 149 8.04 -5.80 8.45
N ALA A 150 7.00 -5.02 8.11
CA ALA A 150 7.12 -3.95 7.12
C ALA A 150 7.97 -2.76 7.63
N GLY A 151 8.25 -2.71 8.92
CA GLY A 151 8.90 -1.59 9.58
C GLY A 151 7.97 -0.40 9.80
N PRO A 152 8.47 0.67 10.43
CA PRO A 152 7.68 1.86 10.67
C PRO A 152 7.41 2.63 9.37
N TYR A 153 6.26 3.28 9.31
CA TYR A 153 5.83 4.19 8.24
C TYR A 153 5.29 5.48 8.83
N GLU A 154 5.48 6.59 8.13
CA GLU A 154 4.98 7.91 8.52
C GLU A 154 4.17 8.55 7.39
N VAL A 155 3.17 9.34 7.77
CA VAL A 155 2.34 10.08 6.81
C VAL A 155 3.03 11.37 6.43
N ARG A 156 3.34 11.54 5.15
CA ARG A 156 3.76 12.82 4.57
C ARG A 156 2.66 13.36 3.67
N LEU A 157 2.03 14.43 4.09
CA LEU A 157 1.07 15.17 3.26
C LEU A 157 1.81 15.94 2.16
N VAL A 158 1.17 16.11 0.99
CA VAL A 158 1.75 16.79 -0.17
C VAL A 158 0.90 18.00 -0.55
N ASP A 159 1.52 19.18 -0.66
CA ASP A 159 0.94 20.36 -1.33
C ASP A 159 1.23 20.26 -2.83
N ASP A 160 0.29 19.69 -3.58
CA ASP A 160 0.39 19.45 -5.02
C ASP A 160 0.49 20.73 -5.88
N MET A 161 0.30 21.91 -5.28
CA MET A 161 0.49 23.21 -5.92
C MET A 161 1.89 23.80 -5.68
N SER A 162 2.69 23.15 -4.84
CA SER A 162 4.09 23.52 -4.60
C SER A 162 5.00 22.55 -5.35
N ALA A 163 5.64 23.01 -6.42
CA ALA A 163 6.58 22.19 -7.19
C ALA A 163 7.69 21.61 -6.30
N THR A 164 8.24 22.44 -5.41
CA THR A 164 9.27 22.01 -4.45
C THR A 164 8.76 20.93 -3.51
N ASP A 165 7.53 21.06 -2.96
CA ASP A 165 6.99 20.03 -2.05
C ASP A 165 6.68 18.71 -2.78
N VAL A 166 6.26 18.79 -4.04
CA VAL A 166 6.07 17.62 -4.91
C VAL A 166 7.42 16.95 -5.19
N ASP A 167 8.44 17.70 -5.62
CA ASP A 167 9.75 17.14 -5.94
C ASP A 167 10.43 16.53 -4.69
N ASP A 168 10.32 17.16 -3.54
CA ASP A 168 10.79 16.62 -2.27
C ASP A 168 10.06 15.31 -1.91
N ALA A 169 8.75 15.22 -2.15
CA ALA A 169 7.98 14.00 -1.92
C ALA A 169 8.44 12.87 -2.86
N LEU A 170 8.59 13.18 -4.15
CA LEU A 170 9.04 12.22 -5.15
C LEU A 170 10.44 11.69 -4.83
N ALA A 171 11.37 12.57 -4.45
CA ALA A 171 12.73 12.18 -4.07
C ALA A 171 12.75 11.24 -2.85
N GLN A 172 11.90 11.50 -1.84
CA GLN A 172 11.78 10.63 -0.67
C GLN A 172 11.18 9.26 -1.03
N VAL A 173 10.18 9.23 -1.92
CA VAL A 173 9.63 7.97 -2.44
C VAL A 173 10.68 7.20 -3.24
N GLU A 174 11.43 7.86 -4.13
CA GLU A 174 12.52 7.23 -4.89
C GLU A 174 13.59 6.63 -3.98
N ALA A 175 14.00 7.34 -2.94
CA ALA A 175 14.96 6.81 -1.95
C ALA A 175 14.43 5.55 -1.26
N ALA A 176 13.14 5.54 -0.89
CA ALA A 176 12.51 4.36 -0.30
C ALA A 176 12.45 3.17 -1.28
N LEU A 177 12.05 3.43 -2.53
CA LEU A 177 11.99 2.41 -3.59
C LEU A 177 13.38 1.86 -3.94
N ALA A 178 14.41 2.71 -3.95
CA ALA A 178 15.80 2.28 -4.16
C ALA A 178 16.30 1.40 -3.01
N ALA A 179 15.81 1.63 -1.79
CA ALA A 179 16.06 0.75 -0.64
C ALA A 179 15.18 -0.52 -0.65
N GLY A 180 14.42 -0.76 -1.73
CA GLY A 180 13.53 -1.91 -1.87
C GLY A 180 12.26 -1.84 -1.01
N ARG A 181 11.89 -0.67 -0.51
CA ARG A 181 10.73 -0.48 0.37
C ARG A 181 9.56 0.11 -0.41
N PRO A 182 8.44 -0.61 -0.58
CA PRO A 182 7.26 -0.11 -1.28
C PRO A 182 6.61 1.06 -0.54
N VAL A 183 6.00 1.99 -1.28
CA VAL A 183 5.43 3.22 -0.73
C VAL A 183 3.96 3.37 -1.13
N PRO A 184 3.01 3.34 -0.18
CA PRO A 184 1.62 3.69 -0.45
C PRO A 184 1.48 5.17 -0.83
N LEU A 185 0.76 5.44 -1.91
CA LEU A 185 0.43 6.78 -2.39
C LEU A 185 -1.08 6.99 -2.25
N LEU A 186 -1.48 8.13 -1.73
CA LEU A 186 -2.88 8.54 -1.64
C LEU A 186 -3.17 9.55 -2.74
N VAL A 187 -4.06 9.19 -3.65
CA VAL A 187 -4.44 10.01 -4.81
C VAL A 187 -5.93 10.36 -4.77
N GLY A 188 -6.34 11.34 -5.55
CA GLY A 188 -7.72 11.76 -5.64
C GLY A 188 -7.90 12.97 -6.53
N PRO A 189 -9.15 13.50 -6.66
CA PRO A 189 -9.39 14.80 -7.29
C PRO A 189 -8.97 15.94 -6.33
N LEU A 190 -9.87 16.74 -5.82
CA LEU A 190 -9.59 17.74 -4.78
C LEU A 190 -9.59 17.15 -3.36
N VAL A 191 -10.20 15.99 -3.19
CA VAL A 191 -10.28 15.23 -1.94
C VAL A 191 -9.60 13.89 -2.13
N PRO A 192 -8.82 13.40 -1.14
CA PRO A 192 -8.20 12.09 -1.24
C PRO A 192 -9.24 10.98 -1.34
N ARG A 193 -9.01 9.99 -2.22
CA ARG A 193 -10.01 8.96 -2.51
C ARG A 193 -9.46 7.55 -2.70
N HIS A 194 -8.22 7.41 -3.13
CA HIS A 194 -7.73 6.14 -3.62
C HIS A 194 -6.29 5.90 -3.21
N TYR A 195 -5.98 4.67 -2.80
CA TYR A 195 -4.62 4.23 -2.51
C TYR A 195 -4.09 3.35 -3.63
N VAL A 196 -2.84 3.60 -3.98
CA VAL A 196 -2.03 2.77 -4.86
C VAL A 196 -0.69 2.48 -4.18
N LEU A 197 0.07 1.49 -4.66
CA LEU A 197 1.34 1.10 -4.05
C LEU A 197 2.48 1.24 -5.05
N ALA A 198 3.40 2.17 -4.81
CA ALA A 198 4.65 2.24 -5.56
C ALA A 198 5.56 1.09 -5.11
N LEU A 199 6.05 0.30 -6.09
CA LEU A 199 6.76 -0.96 -5.87
C LEU A 199 8.26 -0.87 -6.21
N GLY A 200 8.65 0.04 -7.09
CA GLY A 200 10.03 0.16 -7.54
C GLY A 200 10.18 1.13 -8.69
N VAL A 201 11.43 1.42 -9.03
CA VAL A 201 11.79 2.29 -10.14
C VAL A 201 11.98 1.47 -11.41
N LEU A 202 11.53 1.99 -12.54
CA LEU A 202 11.75 1.49 -13.88
C LEU A 202 12.72 2.40 -14.64
N ASP A 203 13.26 1.90 -15.74
CA ASP A 203 14.08 2.71 -16.64
C ASP A 203 13.34 3.97 -17.10
N GLY A 204 14.09 5.06 -17.28
CA GLY A 204 13.55 6.35 -17.70
C GLY A 204 12.82 7.12 -16.59
N GLY A 205 13.11 6.85 -15.32
CA GLY A 205 12.56 7.59 -14.16
C GLY A 205 11.07 7.37 -13.96
N ARG A 206 10.54 6.23 -14.40
CA ARG A 206 9.16 5.80 -14.16
C ARG A 206 9.10 4.90 -12.93
N TRP A 207 7.91 4.81 -12.30
CA TRP A 207 7.68 3.87 -11.20
C TRP A 207 6.75 2.74 -11.62
N ARG A 208 6.97 1.56 -11.06
CA ARG A 208 5.97 0.49 -11.04
C ARG A 208 4.99 0.80 -9.92
N VAL A 209 3.71 0.88 -10.25
CA VAL A 209 2.65 1.19 -9.29
C VAL A 209 1.52 0.17 -9.42
N TYR A 210 1.22 -0.52 -8.33
CA TYR A 210 0.05 -1.39 -8.24
C TYR A 210 -1.19 -0.54 -8.03
N GLU A 211 -2.19 -0.72 -8.88
CA GLU A 211 -3.47 -0.04 -8.87
C GLU A 211 -4.59 -1.06 -8.53
N PRO A 212 -5.14 -1.01 -7.30
CA PRO A 212 -6.06 -2.04 -6.80
C PRO A 212 -7.39 -2.14 -7.54
N THR A 213 -7.93 -1.04 -8.10
CA THR A 213 -9.24 -1.10 -8.78
C THR A 213 -9.18 -2.01 -10.01
N SER A 214 -8.10 -1.96 -10.75
CA SER A 214 -7.89 -2.80 -11.93
C SER A 214 -7.12 -4.08 -11.65
N GLY A 215 -6.51 -4.22 -10.47
CA GLY A 215 -5.63 -5.34 -10.15
C GLY A 215 -4.38 -5.35 -11.03
N GLN A 216 -3.86 -4.18 -11.44
CA GLN A 216 -2.74 -4.06 -12.35
C GLN A 216 -1.54 -3.37 -11.72
N VAL A 217 -0.34 -3.77 -12.13
CA VAL A 217 0.86 -2.96 -11.99
C VAL A 217 1.03 -2.13 -13.25
N ARG A 218 1.16 -0.82 -13.09
CA ARG A 218 1.28 0.15 -14.18
C ARG A 218 2.60 0.90 -14.10
N ALA A 219 3.09 1.35 -15.25
CA ALA A 219 4.24 2.25 -15.32
C ALA A 219 3.74 3.69 -15.18
N LEU A 220 4.19 4.39 -14.15
CA LEU A 220 3.85 5.78 -13.85
C LEU A 220 5.02 6.70 -14.25
N ASP A 221 4.79 7.61 -15.20
CA ASP A 221 5.71 8.71 -15.49
C ASP A 221 5.54 9.82 -14.45
N LEU A 222 6.64 10.22 -13.79
CA LEU A 222 6.62 11.22 -12.72
C LEU A 222 6.27 12.64 -13.22
N ARG A 223 6.36 12.90 -14.52
CA ARG A 223 5.84 14.15 -15.09
C ARG A 223 4.34 14.30 -14.85
N LEU A 224 3.58 13.20 -14.92
CA LEU A 224 2.14 13.22 -14.66
C LEU A 224 1.81 13.64 -13.23
N VAL A 225 2.67 13.32 -12.25
CA VAL A 225 2.52 13.81 -10.86
C VAL A 225 2.70 15.33 -10.81
N ARG A 226 3.79 15.83 -11.39
CA ARG A 226 4.12 17.26 -11.43
C ARG A 226 3.06 18.08 -12.18
N GLU A 227 2.50 17.52 -13.24
CA GLU A 227 1.47 18.14 -14.06
C GLU A 227 0.06 17.98 -13.48
N ARG A 228 -0.12 17.21 -12.39
CA ARG A 228 -1.43 16.88 -11.80
C ARG A 228 -2.37 16.22 -12.82
N ARG A 229 -1.85 15.24 -13.55
CA ARG A 229 -2.52 14.51 -14.64
C ARG A 229 -2.36 12.99 -14.48
N LEU A 230 -2.55 12.49 -13.25
CA LEU A 230 -2.38 11.06 -12.94
C LEU A 230 -3.54 10.20 -13.46
N ALA A 231 -4.70 10.80 -13.81
CA ALA A 231 -5.92 10.08 -14.16
C ALA A 231 -5.75 9.00 -15.25
N PRO A 232 -4.96 9.20 -16.33
CA PRO A 232 -4.78 8.16 -17.35
C PRO A 232 -4.13 6.88 -16.82
N VAL A 233 -3.38 6.97 -15.71
CA VAL A 233 -2.68 5.83 -15.11
C VAL A 233 -3.39 5.35 -13.85
N LEU A 234 -3.84 6.25 -12.98
CA LEU A 234 -4.34 5.93 -11.64
C LEU A 234 -5.82 6.26 -11.43
N GLY A 235 -6.51 6.77 -12.44
CA GLY A 235 -7.94 7.14 -12.36
C GLY A 235 -8.22 8.48 -11.66
N PHE A 236 -7.21 9.13 -11.07
CA PHE A 236 -7.32 10.40 -10.34
C PHE A 236 -6.11 11.28 -10.62
N ASP A 237 -6.27 12.61 -10.60
CA ASP A 237 -5.25 13.52 -11.11
C ASP A 237 -4.19 13.95 -10.11
N ARG A 238 -4.45 13.86 -8.80
CA ARG A 238 -3.63 14.55 -7.79
C ARG A 238 -3.06 13.61 -6.75
N LEU A 239 -1.82 13.89 -6.34
CA LEU A 239 -1.18 13.26 -5.20
C LEU A 239 -1.49 14.06 -3.92
N HIS A 240 -1.99 13.39 -2.89
CA HIS A 240 -2.37 14.01 -1.60
C HIS A 240 -1.40 13.69 -0.47
N ALA A 241 -0.91 12.47 -0.43
CA ALA A 241 0.01 12.02 0.60
C ALA A 241 0.82 10.83 0.12
N VAL A 242 1.94 10.60 0.77
CA VAL A 242 2.75 9.39 0.67
C VAL A 242 2.99 8.83 2.06
N LEU A 243 3.01 7.50 2.20
CA LEU A 243 3.36 6.84 3.45
C LEU A 243 4.82 6.38 3.31
N LEU A 244 5.72 7.11 3.92
CA LEU A 244 7.16 6.87 3.81
C LEU A 244 7.63 5.91 4.90
N PRO A 245 8.47 4.94 4.55
CA PRO A 245 9.17 4.17 5.55
C PRO A 245 10.14 5.06 6.32
N SER A 246 10.14 4.96 7.63
CA SER A 246 11.03 5.71 8.56
C SER A 246 12.01 4.78 9.25
#